data_6e1a514f8dd94285619706d717e0d286
#
_entry.id   6e1a514f8dd94285619706d717e0d286
#
_cell.length_a   1.000
_cell.length_b   1.000
_cell.length_c   1.000
_cell.angle_alpha   90.00
_cell.angle_beta   90.00
_cell.angle_gamma   90.00
#
_symmetry.space_group_name_H-M   'P 1'
#
loop_
_entity.id
_entity.type
_entity.pdbx_description
1 polymer ?
#
loop_
_entity_poly.entity_id
_entity_poly.type
_entity_poly.pdbx_seq_one_letter_code
_entity_poly.pdbx_strand_id
1 'polypeptide(L)'
;MLNSFAPPFSLVAGYFCAGFLMLIAAVFAFLGADFDVLISFDTAAFFHLFFAGFVLSIIIGALYQLTSVVLEKTFFTLKFAYVNFALYLFGISGLVSGMLSQKVALLHAGGGALLLSLIYFGLTYLLSFLGARKFNFATISMCVGGIFLIIGVILGFVLVLYFAAGVGNLPFETLLCFHIYFVGGAMFFVILGVASVLLPMFALSHKVKFYLFKLAFVLFLCGGAVLIFSIKFGAIFIGFGAFCFICDAIYALAKRLRKSYDYWNLNIFAGFLYLAISAVCLWFGMVKEAVFALTFGFFFAFIVAHIYKIVPFLIWYHYISPFVGKTKVPLLEQMVDKRAAYVALLLNLICVLIAACGFVDIGVYLEIGALGFVVLNLVKFMSYVKFGSEL
;
A
#
# COMPACT_ATOMS: atom_id res chain seq x y z
N MET A 1 -4.75 14.29 25.44
CA MET A 1 -5.95 13.67 24.81
C MET A 1 -5.69 12.73 23.63
N LEU A 2 -4.56 12.82 22.92
CA LEU A 2 -4.23 11.92 21.80
C LEU A 2 -3.90 10.48 22.23
N ASN A 3 -3.41 10.26 23.44
CA ASN A 3 -2.98 8.95 23.95
C ASN A 3 -4.12 7.91 24.14
N SER A 4 -5.38 8.33 24.21
CA SER A 4 -6.49 7.41 24.51
C SER A 4 -7.01 6.64 23.29
N PHE A 5 -6.64 7.04 22.05
CA PHE A 5 -7.20 6.47 20.83
C PHE A 5 -6.21 5.69 19.99
N ALA A 6 -4.91 5.79 20.29
CA ALA A 6 -3.86 5.16 19.50
C ALA A 6 -3.82 3.64 19.73
N PRO A 7 -3.65 2.82 18.67
CA PRO A 7 -3.40 1.40 18.81
C PRO A 7 -1.99 1.16 19.38
N PRO A 8 -1.69 -0.05 19.90
CA PRO A 8 -0.34 -0.40 20.31
C PRO A 8 0.66 -0.26 19.15
N PHE A 9 1.80 0.40 19.41
CA PHE A 9 2.85 0.57 18.39
C PHE A 9 3.33 -0.77 17.80
N SER A 10 3.47 -1.81 18.63
CA SER A 10 3.91 -3.13 18.22
C SER A 10 3.00 -3.77 17.16
N LEU A 11 1.69 -3.52 17.18
CA LEU A 11 0.77 -3.99 16.16
C LEU A 11 1.05 -3.31 14.81
N VAL A 12 1.16 -2.00 14.79
CA VAL A 12 1.41 -1.21 13.56
C VAL A 12 2.79 -1.55 13.00
N ALA A 13 3.82 -1.56 13.86
CA ALA A 13 5.19 -1.92 13.48
C ALA A 13 5.29 -3.37 12.98
N GLY A 14 4.52 -4.30 13.57
CA GLY A 14 4.45 -5.69 13.11
C GLY A 14 4.00 -5.80 11.66
N TYR A 15 2.90 -5.12 11.30
CA TYR A 15 2.42 -5.08 9.91
C TYR A 15 3.44 -4.42 8.97
N PHE A 16 4.10 -3.34 9.38
CA PHE A 16 5.11 -2.68 8.55
C PHE A 16 6.33 -3.59 8.34
N CYS A 17 6.85 -4.21 9.39
CA CYS A 17 7.97 -5.16 9.27
C CYS A 17 7.60 -6.35 8.38
N ALA A 18 6.42 -6.94 8.57
CA ALA A 18 5.93 -8.03 7.72
C ALA A 18 5.84 -7.59 6.25
N GLY A 19 5.30 -6.40 5.99
CA GLY A 19 5.22 -5.84 4.64
C GLY A 19 6.59 -5.75 3.96
N PHE A 20 7.60 -5.22 4.64
CA PHE A 20 8.96 -5.15 4.06
C PHE A 20 9.61 -6.53 3.88
N LEU A 21 9.33 -7.50 4.75
CA LEU A 21 9.79 -8.89 4.54
C LEU A 21 9.11 -9.51 3.31
N MET A 22 7.81 -9.28 3.11
CA MET A 22 7.09 -9.73 1.92
C MET A 22 7.57 -9.02 0.66
N LEU A 23 7.97 -7.74 0.74
CA LEU A 23 8.60 -7.02 -0.37
C LEU A 23 9.92 -7.66 -0.78
N ILE A 24 10.77 -8.04 0.18
CA ILE A 24 12.01 -8.78 -0.12
C ILE A 24 11.68 -10.07 -0.88
N ALA A 25 10.72 -10.85 -0.39
CA ALA A 25 10.28 -12.06 -1.08
C ALA A 25 9.70 -11.78 -2.46
N ALA A 26 8.96 -10.66 -2.64
CA ALA A 26 8.40 -10.25 -3.93
C ALA A 26 9.48 -9.91 -4.96
N VAL A 27 10.61 -9.29 -4.54
CA VAL A 27 11.75 -9.02 -5.45
C VAL A 27 12.29 -10.32 -6.06
N PHE A 28 12.46 -11.37 -5.24
CA PHE A 28 12.89 -12.66 -5.75
C PHE A 28 11.82 -13.37 -6.58
N ALA A 29 10.55 -13.28 -6.18
CA ALA A 29 9.44 -13.86 -6.93
C ALA A 29 9.26 -13.20 -8.31
N PHE A 30 9.59 -11.92 -8.45
CA PHE A 30 9.56 -11.21 -9.72
C PHE A 30 10.49 -11.83 -10.76
N LEU A 31 11.69 -12.29 -10.35
CA LEU A 31 12.65 -12.94 -11.24
C LEU A 31 12.15 -14.29 -11.78
N GLY A 32 11.30 -14.98 -11.03
CA GLY A 32 10.69 -16.26 -11.42
C GLY A 32 9.34 -16.12 -12.14
N ALA A 33 8.74 -14.92 -12.15
CA ALA A 33 7.44 -14.69 -12.74
C ALA A 33 7.53 -14.58 -14.27
N ASP A 34 6.57 -15.21 -14.95
CA ASP A 34 6.41 -15.14 -16.42
C ASP A 34 5.34 -14.10 -16.75
N PHE A 35 5.77 -12.92 -17.20
CA PHE A 35 4.86 -11.83 -17.56
C PHE A 35 4.27 -11.95 -18.98
N ASP A 36 4.71 -12.91 -19.77
CA ASP A 36 4.06 -13.29 -21.04
C ASP A 36 2.83 -14.15 -20.77
N VAL A 37 2.82 -14.87 -19.62
CA VAL A 37 1.70 -15.69 -19.14
C VAL A 37 1.19 -15.13 -17.80
N LEU A 38 0.45 -14.02 -17.85
CA LEU A 38 -0.06 -13.31 -16.64
C LEU A 38 -0.93 -14.19 -15.73
N ILE A 39 -1.49 -15.29 -16.24
CA ILE A 39 -2.39 -16.21 -15.50
C ILE A 39 -1.60 -17.39 -14.89
N SER A 40 -0.27 -17.35 -14.84
CA SER A 40 0.53 -18.38 -14.19
C SER A 40 0.52 -18.27 -12.65
N PHE A 41 0.72 -19.39 -11.97
CA PHE A 41 0.84 -19.37 -10.48
C PHE A 41 2.06 -18.59 -9.99
N ASP A 42 3.17 -18.60 -10.74
CA ASP A 42 4.39 -17.88 -10.37
C ASP A 42 4.14 -16.36 -10.44
N THR A 43 3.48 -15.89 -11.50
CA THR A 43 3.08 -14.49 -11.64
C THR A 43 2.04 -14.10 -10.58
N ALA A 44 1.07 -14.96 -10.30
CA ALA A 44 0.10 -14.74 -9.22
C ALA A 44 0.76 -14.69 -7.84
N ALA A 45 1.75 -15.56 -7.57
CA ALA A 45 2.53 -15.54 -6.33
C ALA A 45 3.28 -14.23 -6.14
N PHE A 46 3.92 -13.71 -7.20
CA PHE A 46 4.54 -12.38 -7.17
C PHE A 46 3.53 -11.29 -6.81
N PHE A 47 2.39 -11.24 -7.51
CA PHE A 47 1.38 -10.22 -7.22
C PHE A 47 0.80 -10.33 -5.80
N HIS A 48 0.62 -11.53 -5.26
CA HIS A 48 0.16 -11.69 -3.89
C HIS A 48 1.23 -11.28 -2.86
N LEU A 49 2.50 -11.60 -3.08
CA LEU A 49 3.60 -11.11 -2.23
C LEU A 49 3.68 -9.59 -2.25
N PHE A 50 3.57 -8.99 -3.45
CA PHE A 50 3.70 -7.55 -3.59
C PHE A 50 2.46 -6.81 -3.08
N PHE A 51 1.27 -7.12 -3.60
CA PHE A 51 0.07 -6.35 -3.26
C PHE A 51 -0.57 -6.78 -1.94
N ALA A 52 -0.80 -8.07 -1.73
CA ALA A 52 -1.38 -8.55 -0.48
C ALA A 52 -0.32 -8.64 0.63
N GLY A 53 0.91 -9.06 0.33
CA GLY A 53 1.99 -9.17 1.31
C GLY A 53 2.56 -7.81 1.73
N PHE A 54 3.01 -6.97 0.79
CA PHE A 54 3.66 -5.69 1.07
C PHE A 54 2.64 -4.56 1.18
N VAL A 55 2.00 -4.18 0.08
CA VAL A 55 1.18 -2.96 0.03
C VAL A 55 0.04 -3.01 1.04
N LEU A 56 -0.71 -4.11 1.09
CA LEU A 56 -1.85 -4.25 1.99
C LEU A 56 -1.42 -4.36 3.47
N SER A 57 -0.27 -4.97 3.78
CA SER A 57 0.29 -4.95 5.14
C SER A 57 0.56 -3.52 5.61
N ILE A 58 1.21 -2.71 4.77
CA ILE A 58 1.46 -1.30 5.10
C ILE A 58 0.15 -0.54 5.27
N ILE A 59 -0.82 -0.75 4.37
CA ILE A 59 -2.15 -0.12 4.46
C ILE A 59 -2.86 -0.53 5.76
N ILE A 60 -2.93 -1.83 6.10
CA ILE A 60 -3.61 -2.31 7.32
C ILE A 60 -2.95 -1.71 8.56
N GLY A 61 -1.61 -1.78 8.65
CA GLY A 61 -0.87 -1.18 9.76
C GLY A 61 -1.15 0.33 9.90
N ALA A 62 -1.13 1.06 8.78
CA ALA A 62 -1.44 2.48 8.75
C ALA A 62 -2.91 2.76 9.13
N LEU A 63 -3.87 1.94 8.67
CA LEU A 63 -5.29 2.12 8.96
C LEU A 63 -5.63 1.90 10.43
N TYR A 64 -4.98 0.98 11.14
CA TYR A 64 -5.14 0.87 12.60
C TYR A 64 -4.87 2.21 13.28
N GLN A 65 -3.84 2.94 12.86
CA GLN A 65 -3.48 4.25 13.41
C GLN A 65 -4.34 5.38 12.84
N LEU A 66 -4.42 5.49 11.51
CA LEU A 66 -5.03 6.63 10.82
C LEU A 66 -6.55 6.69 10.99
N THR A 67 -7.22 5.53 11.05
CA THR A 67 -8.67 5.49 11.28
C THR A 67 -9.04 6.19 12.59
N SER A 68 -8.29 5.92 13.66
CA SER A 68 -8.52 6.55 14.95
C SER A 68 -8.27 8.07 14.91
N VAL A 69 -7.29 8.52 14.13
CA VAL A 69 -6.97 9.95 13.95
C VAL A 69 -8.03 10.65 13.11
N VAL A 70 -8.42 10.06 11.99
CA VAL A 70 -9.39 10.65 11.04
C VAL A 70 -10.81 10.70 11.65
N LEU A 71 -11.20 9.66 12.41
CA LEU A 71 -12.52 9.58 13.05
C LEU A 71 -12.58 10.26 14.42
N GLU A 72 -11.44 10.67 14.98
CA GLU A 72 -11.33 11.22 16.35
C GLU A 72 -11.94 10.29 17.41
N LYS A 73 -11.77 8.97 17.24
CA LYS A 73 -12.30 7.94 18.15
C LYS A 73 -11.46 6.67 18.07
N THR A 74 -11.60 5.79 19.08
CA THR A 74 -10.92 4.49 19.09
C THR A 74 -11.36 3.62 17.91
N PHE A 75 -10.46 2.78 17.40
CA PHE A 75 -10.82 1.68 16.52
C PHE A 75 -11.88 0.80 17.18
N PHE A 76 -12.81 0.25 16.42
CA PHE A 76 -13.96 -0.50 16.94
C PHE A 76 -13.55 -1.55 17.99
N THR A 77 -12.56 -2.37 17.68
CA THR A 77 -11.97 -3.33 18.61
C THR A 77 -10.56 -3.73 18.19
N LEU A 78 -9.69 -3.93 19.18
CA LEU A 78 -8.34 -4.47 19.00
C LEU A 78 -8.19 -5.84 19.67
N LYS A 79 -9.31 -6.42 20.18
CA LYS A 79 -9.29 -7.62 21.03
C LYS A 79 -8.53 -8.81 20.41
N PHE A 80 -8.72 -9.03 19.11
CA PHE A 80 -8.06 -10.13 18.38
C PHE A 80 -7.08 -9.64 17.32
N ALA A 81 -6.62 -8.37 17.37
CA ALA A 81 -5.80 -7.79 16.33
C ALA A 81 -4.47 -8.53 16.12
N TYR A 82 -3.83 -9.00 17.19
CA TYR A 82 -2.58 -9.80 17.09
C TYR A 82 -2.83 -11.21 16.55
N VAL A 83 -3.93 -11.85 16.96
CA VAL A 83 -4.33 -13.15 16.40
C VAL A 83 -4.64 -13.02 14.93
N ASN A 84 -5.34 -11.95 14.55
CA ASN A 84 -5.62 -11.61 13.16
C ASN A 84 -4.34 -11.36 12.35
N PHE A 85 -3.37 -10.68 12.95
CA PHE A 85 -2.05 -10.49 12.33
C PHE A 85 -1.34 -11.82 12.06
N ALA A 86 -1.31 -12.72 13.03
CA ALA A 86 -0.73 -14.06 12.85
C ALA A 86 -1.49 -14.86 11.76
N LEU A 87 -2.82 -14.80 11.77
CA LEU A 87 -3.66 -15.46 10.76
C LEU A 87 -3.42 -14.87 9.36
N TYR A 88 -3.24 -13.57 9.26
CA TYR A 88 -2.89 -12.89 8.01
C TYR A 88 -1.54 -13.37 7.45
N LEU A 89 -0.50 -13.44 8.29
CA LEU A 89 0.82 -13.92 7.88
C LEU A 89 0.79 -15.39 7.44
N PHE A 90 0.09 -16.22 8.21
CA PHE A 90 -0.13 -17.62 7.83
C PHE A 90 -0.88 -17.72 6.49
N GLY A 91 -1.92 -16.91 6.32
CA GLY A 91 -2.75 -16.87 5.11
C GLY A 91 -1.95 -16.52 3.86
N ILE A 92 -1.21 -15.41 3.89
CA ILE A 92 -0.42 -14.99 2.71
C ILE A 92 0.73 -15.95 2.42
N SER A 93 1.45 -16.41 3.45
CA SER A 93 2.56 -17.36 3.27
C SER A 93 2.07 -18.71 2.75
N GLY A 94 0.95 -19.22 3.30
CA GLY A 94 0.33 -20.47 2.85
C GLY A 94 -0.20 -20.39 1.42
N LEU A 95 -0.89 -19.30 1.07
CA LEU A 95 -1.41 -19.08 -0.28
C LEU A 95 -0.27 -19.02 -1.32
N VAL A 96 0.76 -18.22 -1.07
CA VAL A 96 1.92 -18.10 -1.96
C VAL A 96 2.68 -19.43 -2.08
N SER A 97 2.90 -20.12 -0.95
CA SER A 97 3.53 -21.45 -0.98
C SER A 97 2.69 -22.46 -1.75
N GLY A 98 1.35 -22.36 -1.65
CA GLY A 98 0.42 -23.18 -2.41
C GLY A 98 0.51 -22.92 -3.91
N MET A 99 0.63 -21.66 -4.33
CA MET A 99 0.84 -21.27 -5.73
C MET A 99 2.15 -21.81 -6.27
N LEU A 100 3.29 -21.51 -5.61
CA LEU A 100 4.62 -21.91 -6.07
C LEU A 100 4.82 -23.43 -6.07
N SER A 101 4.21 -24.16 -5.12
CA SER A 101 4.31 -25.61 -5.06
C SER A 101 3.17 -26.36 -5.76
N GLN A 102 2.17 -25.61 -6.27
CA GLN A 102 0.95 -26.14 -6.90
C GLN A 102 0.17 -27.14 -6.00
N LYS A 103 0.25 -26.95 -4.67
CA LYS A 103 -0.40 -27.81 -3.69
C LYS A 103 -1.76 -27.27 -3.30
N VAL A 104 -2.81 -27.95 -3.71
CA VAL A 104 -4.22 -27.58 -3.47
C VAL A 104 -4.53 -27.40 -1.97
N ALA A 105 -4.00 -28.25 -1.11
CA ALA A 105 -4.21 -28.13 0.35
C ALA A 105 -3.66 -26.81 0.91
N LEU A 106 -2.49 -26.35 0.44
CA LEU A 106 -1.91 -25.07 0.86
C LEU A 106 -2.68 -23.89 0.28
N LEU A 107 -3.18 -24.00 -0.98
CA LEU A 107 -4.05 -22.98 -1.56
C LEU A 107 -5.32 -22.79 -0.72
N HIS A 108 -5.99 -23.88 -0.32
CA HIS A 108 -7.17 -23.82 0.51
C HIS A 108 -6.87 -23.29 1.92
N ALA A 109 -5.86 -23.83 2.59
CA ALA A 109 -5.53 -23.42 3.95
C ALA A 109 -5.07 -21.96 4.01
N GLY A 110 -4.17 -21.56 3.09
CA GLY A 110 -3.68 -20.18 3.00
C GLY A 110 -4.76 -19.22 2.55
N GLY A 111 -5.48 -19.52 1.48
CA GLY A 111 -6.59 -18.70 0.97
C GLY A 111 -7.72 -18.55 1.99
N GLY A 112 -8.10 -19.63 2.69
CA GLY A 112 -9.12 -19.59 3.74
C GLY A 112 -8.69 -18.75 4.94
N ALA A 113 -7.44 -18.91 5.40
CA ALA A 113 -6.89 -18.10 6.48
C ALA A 113 -6.82 -16.60 6.11
N LEU A 114 -6.39 -16.30 4.89
CA LEU A 114 -6.33 -14.93 4.38
C LEU A 114 -7.74 -14.32 4.26
N LEU A 115 -8.72 -15.08 3.75
CA LEU A 115 -10.13 -14.68 3.71
C LEU A 115 -10.62 -14.32 5.12
N LEU A 116 -10.47 -15.21 6.09
CA LEU A 116 -10.94 -15.00 7.47
C LEU A 116 -10.28 -13.77 8.10
N SER A 117 -8.97 -13.63 7.91
CA SER A 117 -8.22 -12.48 8.42
C SER A 117 -8.69 -11.16 7.82
N LEU A 118 -8.82 -11.07 6.50
CA LEU A 118 -9.20 -9.84 5.82
C LEU A 118 -10.69 -9.50 6.00
N ILE A 119 -11.57 -10.50 6.13
CA ILE A 119 -12.97 -10.26 6.53
C ILE A 119 -13.04 -9.72 7.97
N TYR A 120 -12.31 -10.32 8.92
CA TYR A 120 -12.26 -9.81 10.29
C TYR A 120 -11.75 -8.36 10.33
N PHE A 121 -10.63 -8.08 9.66
CA PHE A 121 -10.10 -6.70 9.58
C PHE A 121 -11.11 -5.77 8.91
N GLY A 122 -11.63 -6.12 7.74
CA GLY A 122 -12.58 -5.30 6.98
C GLY A 122 -13.84 -4.96 7.77
N LEU A 123 -14.43 -5.94 8.47
CA LEU A 123 -15.60 -5.74 9.32
C LEU A 123 -15.30 -4.82 10.51
N THR A 124 -14.22 -5.08 11.27
CA THR A 124 -13.86 -4.23 12.43
C THR A 124 -13.47 -2.83 12.00
N TYR A 125 -12.85 -2.69 10.84
CA TYR A 125 -12.54 -1.41 10.21
C TYR A 125 -13.81 -0.65 9.82
N LEU A 126 -14.76 -1.28 9.12
CA LEU A 126 -16.02 -0.65 8.73
C LEU A 126 -16.89 -0.29 9.95
N LEU A 127 -16.95 -1.15 10.96
CA LEU A 127 -17.65 -0.87 12.21
C LEU A 127 -17.06 0.33 12.95
N SER A 128 -15.78 0.66 12.72
CA SER A 128 -15.15 1.86 13.29
C SER A 128 -15.79 3.16 12.78
N PHE A 129 -16.42 3.16 11.62
CA PHE A 129 -17.12 4.34 11.06
C PHE A 129 -18.50 4.57 11.68
N LEU A 130 -19.08 3.58 12.36
CA LEU A 130 -20.37 3.74 13.03
C LEU A 130 -20.28 4.82 14.12
N GLY A 131 -21.18 5.81 14.07
CA GLY A 131 -21.17 6.94 15.01
C GLY A 131 -20.03 7.94 14.81
N ALA A 132 -19.36 7.94 13.64
CA ALA A 132 -18.43 8.99 13.27
C ALA A 132 -19.15 10.35 13.22
N ARG A 133 -18.55 11.36 13.88
CA ARG A 133 -19.16 12.70 14.00
C ARG A 133 -19.20 13.47 12.68
N LYS A 134 -18.29 13.18 11.75
CA LYS A 134 -18.17 13.88 10.47
C LYS A 134 -17.95 12.87 9.36
N PHE A 135 -18.86 12.85 8.40
CA PHE A 135 -18.66 12.16 7.12
C PHE A 135 -18.17 13.18 6.09
N ASN A 136 -16.87 13.21 5.88
CA ASN A 136 -16.23 14.02 4.84
C ASN A 136 -15.72 13.12 3.71
N PHE A 137 -15.13 13.72 2.69
CA PHE A 137 -14.60 12.97 1.54
C PHE A 137 -13.60 11.88 1.95
N ALA A 138 -12.69 12.19 2.90
CA ALA A 138 -11.70 11.22 3.38
C ALA A 138 -12.38 9.99 4.00
N THR A 139 -13.34 10.22 4.92
CA THR A 139 -14.03 9.12 5.61
C THR A 139 -14.89 8.29 4.66
N ILE A 140 -15.57 8.93 3.68
CA ILE A 140 -16.37 8.22 2.67
C ILE A 140 -15.45 7.35 1.81
N SER A 141 -14.34 7.91 1.29
CA SER A 141 -13.41 7.17 0.45
C SER A 141 -12.79 5.99 1.19
N MET A 142 -12.34 6.19 2.43
CA MET A 142 -11.80 5.13 3.28
C MET A 142 -12.85 4.03 3.56
N CYS A 143 -14.11 4.39 3.82
CA CYS A 143 -15.19 3.43 4.05
C CYS A 143 -15.46 2.59 2.80
N VAL A 144 -15.53 3.22 1.62
CA VAL A 144 -15.67 2.49 0.33
C VAL A 144 -14.50 1.55 0.10
N GLY A 145 -13.27 1.96 0.42
CA GLY A 145 -12.10 1.09 0.38
C GLY A 145 -12.26 -0.18 1.23
N GLY A 146 -12.84 -0.07 2.42
CA GLY A 146 -13.15 -1.22 3.27
C GLY A 146 -14.19 -2.17 2.67
N ILE A 147 -15.23 -1.64 2.04
CA ILE A 147 -16.25 -2.44 1.33
C ILE A 147 -15.59 -3.17 0.14
N PHE A 148 -14.77 -2.48 -0.63
CA PHE A 148 -14.04 -3.05 -1.76
C PHE A 148 -13.08 -4.16 -1.33
N LEU A 149 -12.40 -4.00 -0.18
CA LEU A 149 -11.54 -5.04 0.38
C LEU A 149 -12.33 -6.33 0.65
N ILE A 150 -13.49 -6.23 1.30
CA ILE A 150 -14.32 -7.40 1.63
C ILE A 150 -14.77 -8.11 0.34
N ILE A 151 -15.29 -7.38 -0.64
CA ILE A 151 -15.72 -7.98 -1.90
C ILE A 151 -14.53 -8.60 -2.63
N GLY A 152 -13.40 -7.87 -2.71
CA GLY A 152 -12.20 -8.34 -3.39
C GLY A 152 -11.64 -9.64 -2.81
N VAL A 153 -11.58 -9.78 -1.48
CA VAL A 153 -11.05 -11.00 -0.86
C VAL A 153 -12.02 -12.18 -1.01
N ILE A 154 -13.33 -11.96 -1.00
CA ILE A 154 -14.32 -13.00 -1.28
C ILE A 154 -14.13 -13.52 -2.70
N LEU A 155 -14.02 -12.64 -3.71
CA LEU A 155 -13.75 -13.04 -5.09
C LEU A 155 -12.42 -13.79 -5.23
N GLY A 156 -11.38 -13.35 -4.53
CA GLY A 156 -10.09 -14.05 -4.48
C GLY A 156 -10.20 -15.47 -3.93
N PHE A 157 -11.01 -15.68 -2.89
CA PHE A 157 -11.25 -17.02 -2.37
C PHE A 157 -12.09 -17.88 -3.31
N VAL A 158 -13.05 -17.30 -4.02
CA VAL A 158 -13.79 -18.02 -5.10
C VAL A 158 -12.81 -18.50 -6.18
N LEU A 159 -11.80 -17.70 -6.56
CA LEU A 159 -10.74 -18.14 -7.48
C LEU A 159 -9.92 -19.30 -6.92
N VAL A 160 -9.60 -19.31 -5.62
CA VAL A 160 -8.93 -20.44 -4.95
C VAL A 160 -9.78 -21.70 -5.07
N LEU A 161 -11.08 -21.63 -4.82
CA LEU A 161 -12.01 -22.77 -4.98
C LEU A 161 -12.10 -23.21 -6.43
N TYR A 162 -12.07 -22.29 -7.39
CA TYR A 162 -12.07 -22.61 -8.81
C TYR A 162 -10.89 -23.52 -9.19
N PHE A 163 -9.68 -23.17 -8.77
CA PHE A 163 -8.48 -23.98 -9.05
C PHE A 163 -8.43 -25.28 -8.26
N ALA A 164 -8.97 -25.29 -7.06
CA ALA A 164 -8.81 -26.40 -6.13
C ALA A 164 -9.90 -27.47 -6.26
N ALA A 165 -11.13 -27.07 -6.59
CA ALA A 165 -12.30 -27.96 -6.62
C ALA A 165 -12.92 -28.16 -8.03
N GLY A 166 -12.34 -27.54 -9.05
CA GLY A 166 -12.85 -27.65 -10.43
C GLY A 166 -14.27 -27.12 -10.57
N VAL A 167 -14.61 -26.00 -9.91
CA VAL A 167 -15.94 -25.35 -10.04
C VAL A 167 -16.08 -24.74 -11.43
N GLY A 168 -16.23 -25.61 -12.43
CA GLY A 168 -15.91 -25.40 -13.83
C GLY A 168 -16.85 -24.52 -14.65
N ASN A 169 -17.92 -23.94 -14.10
CA ASN A 169 -18.88 -23.16 -14.88
C ASN A 169 -18.80 -21.63 -14.63
N LEU A 170 -17.88 -21.15 -13.81
CA LEU A 170 -17.72 -19.73 -13.59
C LEU A 170 -16.75 -19.12 -14.63
N PRO A 171 -17.03 -17.93 -15.17
CA PRO A 171 -16.14 -17.26 -16.12
C PRO A 171 -14.90 -16.76 -15.41
N PHE A 172 -13.82 -17.54 -15.45
CA PHE A 172 -12.56 -17.28 -14.76
C PHE A 172 -12.01 -15.87 -15.01
N GLU A 173 -11.93 -15.46 -16.28
CA GLU A 173 -11.39 -14.14 -16.65
C GLU A 173 -12.21 -13.00 -16.04
N THR A 174 -13.53 -13.14 -16.01
CA THR A 174 -14.42 -12.16 -15.38
C THR A 174 -14.20 -12.09 -13.86
N LEU A 175 -14.11 -13.25 -13.21
CA LEU A 175 -13.83 -13.31 -11.77
C LEU A 175 -12.48 -12.69 -11.42
N LEU A 176 -11.44 -13.00 -12.20
CA LEU A 176 -10.11 -12.45 -12.02
C LEU A 176 -10.11 -10.92 -12.23
N CYS A 177 -10.77 -10.45 -13.30
CA CYS A 177 -10.90 -9.02 -13.57
C CYS A 177 -11.55 -8.28 -12.41
N PHE A 178 -12.66 -8.79 -11.87
CA PHE A 178 -13.34 -8.17 -10.74
C PHE A 178 -12.58 -8.34 -9.42
N HIS A 179 -11.88 -9.46 -9.21
CA HIS A 179 -10.97 -9.59 -8.06
C HIS A 179 -9.91 -8.48 -8.08
N ILE A 180 -9.21 -8.29 -9.20
CA ILE A 180 -8.21 -7.23 -9.37
C ILE A 180 -8.83 -5.84 -9.19
N TYR A 181 -10.00 -5.59 -9.77
CA TYR A 181 -10.71 -4.32 -9.64
C TYR A 181 -11.06 -3.99 -8.19
N PHE A 182 -11.63 -4.94 -7.44
CA PHE A 182 -12.03 -4.69 -6.06
C PHE A 182 -10.82 -4.58 -5.11
N VAL A 183 -9.79 -5.41 -5.27
CA VAL A 183 -8.57 -5.30 -4.46
C VAL A 183 -7.80 -4.01 -4.80
N GLY A 184 -7.63 -3.70 -6.07
CA GLY A 184 -7.03 -2.45 -6.52
C GLY A 184 -7.83 -1.23 -6.08
N GLY A 185 -9.15 -1.31 -6.13
CA GLY A 185 -10.06 -0.27 -5.66
C GLY A 185 -10.01 -0.07 -4.14
N ALA A 186 -9.85 -1.15 -3.37
CA ALA A 186 -9.64 -1.04 -1.93
C ALA A 186 -8.40 -0.18 -1.62
N MET A 187 -7.28 -0.45 -2.29
CA MET A 187 -6.05 0.33 -2.15
C MET A 187 -6.25 1.77 -2.65
N PHE A 188 -6.85 1.95 -3.82
CA PHE A 188 -7.07 3.27 -4.43
C PHE A 188 -7.93 4.17 -3.55
N PHE A 189 -9.09 3.69 -3.08
CA PHE A 189 -9.98 4.50 -2.24
C PHE A 189 -9.40 4.82 -0.87
N VAL A 190 -8.63 3.89 -0.27
CA VAL A 190 -7.90 4.19 0.97
C VAL A 190 -6.82 5.24 0.71
N ILE A 191 -6.00 5.09 -0.34
CA ILE A 191 -4.97 6.06 -0.70
C ILE A 191 -5.61 7.43 -0.98
N LEU A 192 -6.69 7.49 -1.73
CA LEU A 192 -7.40 8.72 -2.08
C LEU A 192 -7.93 9.44 -0.84
N GLY A 193 -8.57 8.69 0.08
CA GLY A 193 -9.07 9.22 1.35
C GLY A 193 -7.96 9.73 2.26
N VAL A 194 -6.93 8.90 2.47
CA VAL A 194 -5.78 9.22 3.32
C VAL A 194 -4.96 10.37 2.75
N ALA A 195 -4.70 10.38 1.43
CA ALA A 195 -3.96 11.45 0.75
C ALA A 195 -4.65 12.81 0.88
N SER A 196 -6.00 12.85 0.90
CA SER A 196 -6.75 14.09 1.11
C SER A 196 -6.48 14.76 2.47
N VAL A 197 -5.98 13.99 3.45
CA VAL A 197 -5.60 14.45 4.79
C VAL A 197 -4.09 14.61 4.91
N LEU A 198 -3.32 13.59 4.54
CA LEU A 198 -1.88 13.55 4.78
C LEU A 198 -1.07 14.45 3.84
N LEU A 199 -1.45 14.61 2.56
CA LEU A 199 -0.70 15.46 1.64
C LEU A 199 -0.67 16.92 2.10
N PRO A 200 -1.83 17.57 2.43
CA PRO A 200 -1.79 18.93 2.98
C PRO A 200 -1.04 19.02 4.30
N MET A 201 -1.16 18.01 5.16
CA MET A 201 -0.51 17.98 6.47
C MET A 201 1.01 17.92 6.33
N PHE A 202 1.54 17.01 5.51
CA PHE A 202 2.99 16.87 5.34
C PHE A 202 3.62 17.98 4.48
N ALA A 203 2.87 18.51 3.52
CA ALA A 203 3.29 19.65 2.70
C ALA A 203 3.12 21.00 3.42
N LEU A 204 2.44 21.03 4.58
CA LEU A 204 2.02 22.26 5.25
C LEU A 204 1.26 23.20 4.29
N SER A 205 0.44 22.63 3.40
CA SER A 205 -0.35 23.39 2.44
C SER A 205 -1.72 23.74 3.01
N HIS A 206 -2.06 25.03 2.96
CA HIS A 206 -3.33 25.51 3.51
C HIS A 206 -4.41 25.66 2.43
N LYS A 207 -5.67 25.39 2.81
CA LYS A 207 -6.87 25.64 1.99
C LYS A 207 -6.85 24.92 0.63
N VAL A 208 -6.29 23.70 0.57
CA VAL A 208 -6.35 22.86 -0.63
C VAL A 208 -7.76 22.29 -0.77
N LYS A 209 -8.35 22.46 -1.95
CA LYS A 209 -9.63 21.86 -2.32
C LYS A 209 -9.40 20.78 -3.35
N PHE A 210 -9.77 19.55 -3.04
CA PHE A 210 -9.57 18.38 -3.90
C PHE A 210 -10.82 18.12 -4.76
N TYR A 211 -10.92 18.79 -5.91
CA TYR A 211 -12.02 18.56 -6.86
C TYR A 211 -11.75 17.33 -7.73
N LEU A 212 -10.51 17.17 -8.19
CA LEU A 212 -10.14 16.05 -9.03
C LEU A 212 -10.06 14.72 -8.23
N PHE A 213 -9.81 14.75 -6.92
CA PHE A 213 -9.96 13.56 -6.07
C PHE A 213 -11.40 13.05 -6.08
N LYS A 214 -12.38 13.95 -6.02
CA LYS A 214 -13.80 13.57 -6.10
C LYS A 214 -14.14 13.01 -7.48
N LEU A 215 -13.61 13.61 -8.53
CA LEU A 215 -13.77 13.09 -9.88
C LEU A 215 -13.08 11.74 -10.04
N ALA A 216 -11.87 11.55 -9.51
CA ALA A 216 -11.16 10.28 -9.49
C ALA A 216 -11.98 9.16 -8.80
N PHE A 217 -12.61 9.49 -7.67
CA PHE A 217 -13.51 8.58 -6.96
C PHE A 217 -14.68 8.13 -7.85
N VAL A 218 -15.36 9.07 -8.51
CA VAL A 218 -16.51 8.74 -9.40
C VAL A 218 -16.03 7.98 -10.63
N LEU A 219 -14.93 8.39 -11.26
CA LEU A 219 -14.38 7.71 -12.44
C LEU A 219 -13.99 6.27 -12.15
N PHE A 220 -13.43 5.99 -10.99
CA PHE A 220 -13.10 4.61 -10.60
C PHE A 220 -14.36 3.75 -10.45
N LEU A 221 -15.41 4.25 -9.80
CA LEU A 221 -16.69 3.55 -9.68
C LEU A 221 -17.36 3.33 -11.05
N CYS A 222 -17.41 4.36 -11.88
CA CYS A 222 -17.95 4.26 -13.24
C CYS A 222 -17.13 3.26 -14.07
N GLY A 223 -15.80 3.26 -13.93
CA GLY A 223 -14.92 2.30 -14.57
C GLY A 223 -15.31 0.86 -14.25
N GLY A 224 -15.60 0.56 -12.98
CA GLY A 224 -16.08 -0.76 -12.57
C GLY A 224 -17.41 -1.17 -13.21
N ALA A 225 -18.36 -0.25 -13.36
CA ALA A 225 -19.60 -0.50 -14.06
C ALA A 225 -19.35 -0.76 -15.56
N VAL A 226 -18.42 -0.03 -16.17
CA VAL A 226 -18.05 -0.19 -17.58
C VAL A 226 -17.27 -1.48 -17.83
N LEU A 227 -16.49 -1.99 -16.85
CA LEU A 227 -15.78 -3.28 -16.95
C LEU A 227 -16.74 -4.45 -17.27
N ILE A 228 -18.01 -4.37 -16.83
CA ILE A 228 -19.03 -5.40 -17.14
C ILE A 228 -19.23 -5.56 -18.66
N PHE A 229 -19.10 -4.47 -19.39
CA PHE A 229 -19.35 -4.43 -20.85
C PHE A 229 -18.06 -4.46 -21.66
N SER A 230 -16.98 -3.85 -21.13
CA SER A 230 -15.70 -3.76 -21.83
C SER A 230 -14.54 -3.50 -20.87
N ILE A 231 -13.62 -4.44 -20.79
CA ILE A 231 -12.39 -4.31 -19.99
C ILE A 231 -11.58 -3.09 -20.44
N LYS A 232 -11.46 -2.88 -21.77
CA LYS A 232 -10.68 -1.77 -22.33
C LYS A 232 -11.24 -0.40 -21.91
N PHE A 233 -12.54 -0.19 -22.06
CA PHE A 233 -13.15 1.10 -21.69
C PHE A 233 -13.18 1.29 -20.16
N GLY A 234 -13.45 0.23 -19.39
CA GLY A 234 -13.38 0.30 -17.94
C GLY A 234 -11.99 0.70 -17.43
N ALA A 235 -10.93 0.11 -18.00
CA ALA A 235 -9.54 0.45 -17.69
C ALA A 235 -9.20 1.91 -18.03
N ILE A 236 -9.75 2.47 -19.12
CA ILE A 236 -9.57 3.88 -19.49
C ILE A 236 -10.18 4.80 -18.40
N PHE A 237 -11.39 4.51 -17.93
CA PHE A 237 -12.02 5.30 -16.84
C PHE A 237 -11.18 5.25 -15.56
N ILE A 238 -10.70 4.06 -15.17
CA ILE A 238 -9.87 3.87 -13.98
C ILE A 238 -8.54 4.63 -14.13
N GLY A 239 -7.88 4.52 -15.29
CA GLY A 239 -6.64 5.24 -15.59
C GLY A 239 -6.83 6.77 -15.58
N PHE A 240 -7.95 7.27 -16.10
CA PHE A 240 -8.26 8.70 -16.03
C PHE A 240 -8.54 9.14 -14.57
N GLY A 241 -9.14 8.28 -13.76
CA GLY A 241 -9.26 8.49 -12.32
C GLY A 241 -7.90 8.61 -11.63
N ALA A 242 -6.94 7.72 -11.95
CA ALA A 242 -5.57 7.82 -11.44
C ALA A 242 -4.87 9.11 -11.90
N PHE A 243 -5.06 9.55 -13.14
CA PHE A 243 -4.55 10.82 -13.63
C PHE A 243 -5.12 12.02 -12.85
N CYS A 244 -6.44 12.04 -12.59
CA CYS A 244 -7.07 13.07 -11.77
C CYS A 244 -6.48 13.10 -10.33
N PHE A 245 -6.22 11.94 -9.73
CA PHE A 245 -5.53 11.85 -8.45
C PHE A 245 -4.15 12.51 -8.50
N ILE A 246 -3.34 12.20 -9.50
CA ILE A 246 -1.99 12.78 -9.67
C ILE A 246 -2.06 14.30 -9.78
N CYS A 247 -2.98 14.83 -10.57
CA CYS A 247 -3.13 16.28 -10.77
C CYS A 247 -3.43 17.02 -9.47
N ASP A 248 -4.39 16.56 -8.67
CA ASP A 248 -4.71 17.20 -7.38
C ASP A 248 -3.59 16.99 -6.35
N ALA A 249 -2.91 15.84 -6.37
CA ALA A 249 -1.77 15.60 -5.49
C ALA A 249 -0.61 16.56 -5.81
N ILE A 250 -0.26 16.73 -7.08
CA ILE A 250 0.75 17.72 -7.52
C ILE A 250 0.32 19.14 -7.13
N TYR A 251 -0.95 19.48 -7.32
CA TYR A 251 -1.48 20.78 -6.90
C TYR A 251 -1.31 21.02 -5.40
N ALA A 252 -1.62 20.03 -4.56
CA ALA A 252 -1.42 20.10 -3.12
C ALA A 252 0.05 20.33 -2.76
N LEU A 253 0.96 19.60 -3.41
CA LEU A 253 2.40 19.75 -3.22
C LEU A 253 2.93 21.12 -3.73
N ALA A 254 2.37 21.65 -4.80
CA ALA A 254 2.74 22.97 -5.31
C ALA A 254 2.33 24.11 -4.34
N LYS A 255 1.26 23.92 -3.57
CA LYS A 255 0.76 24.86 -2.55
C LYS A 255 1.50 24.79 -1.21
N ARG A 256 2.56 23.96 -1.09
CA ARG A 256 3.33 23.85 0.15
C ARG A 256 3.95 25.16 0.60
N LEU A 257 4.01 25.38 1.92
CA LEU A 257 4.66 26.56 2.48
C LEU A 257 6.19 26.48 2.40
N ARG A 258 6.76 25.33 2.70
CA ARG A 258 8.21 25.09 2.63
C ARG A 258 8.61 24.87 1.18
N LYS A 259 9.39 25.79 0.61
CA LYS A 259 9.77 25.74 -0.82
C LYS A 259 10.84 24.69 -1.15
N SER A 260 11.69 24.31 -0.20
CA SER A 260 12.69 23.27 -0.40
C SER A 260 12.05 21.89 -0.61
N TYR A 261 12.62 21.10 -1.50
CA TYR A 261 12.25 19.71 -1.69
C TYR A 261 13.06 18.85 -0.72
N ASP A 262 12.40 17.88 -0.08
CA ASP A 262 13.03 16.84 0.71
C ASP A 262 12.83 15.48 0.05
N TYR A 263 13.43 14.42 0.63
CA TYR A 263 13.29 13.05 0.15
C TYR A 263 11.82 12.60 0.05
N TRP A 264 10.91 13.13 0.89
CA TRP A 264 9.48 12.82 0.82
C TRP A 264 8.85 13.35 -0.47
N ASN A 265 9.01 14.63 -0.76
CA ASN A 265 8.49 15.26 -1.99
C ASN A 265 9.04 14.57 -3.24
N LEU A 266 10.35 14.31 -3.26
CA LEU A 266 11.01 13.72 -4.42
C LEU A 266 10.56 12.29 -4.67
N ASN A 267 10.35 11.47 -3.64
CA ASN A 267 9.78 10.12 -3.80
C ASN A 267 8.33 10.17 -4.33
N ILE A 268 7.51 11.15 -3.91
CA ILE A 268 6.15 11.30 -4.43
C ILE A 268 6.18 11.66 -5.93
N PHE A 269 7.02 12.63 -6.33
CA PHE A 269 7.15 13.00 -7.75
C PHE A 269 7.74 11.87 -8.58
N ALA A 270 8.74 11.16 -8.08
CA ALA A 270 9.29 9.97 -8.73
C ALA A 270 8.21 8.90 -8.92
N GLY A 271 7.40 8.63 -7.89
CA GLY A 271 6.28 7.69 -7.98
C GLY A 271 5.30 8.06 -9.09
N PHE A 272 4.92 9.34 -9.21
CA PHE A 272 4.03 9.79 -10.31
C PHE A 272 4.67 9.65 -11.69
N LEU A 273 5.97 9.94 -11.80
CA LEU A 273 6.73 9.69 -13.03
C LEU A 273 6.72 8.20 -13.40
N TYR A 274 6.93 7.31 -12.42
CA TYR A 274 6.95 5.87 -12.65
C TYR A 274 5.59 5.32 -13.06
N LEU A 275 4.51 5.87 -12.52
CA LEU A 275 3.16 5.50 -12.96
C LEU A 275 2.93 5.91 -14.42
N ALA A 276 3.44 7.07 -14.84
CA ALA A 276 3.40 7.47 -16.26
C ALA A 276 4.27 6.54 -17.13
N ILE A 277 5.49 6.18 -16.69
CA ILE A 277 6.34 5.21 -17.38
C ILE A 277 5.63 3.86 -17.51
N SER A 278 5.02 3.36 -16.44
CA SER A 278 4.23 2.12 -16.47
C SER A 278 3.13 2.15 -17.53
N ALA A 279 2.37 3.26 -17.59
CA ALA A 279 1.32 3.43 -18.60
C ALA A 279 1.87 3.46 -20.04
N VAL A 280 3.02 4.10 -20.26
CA VAL A 280 3.70 4.15 -21.56
C VAL A 280 4.21 2.76 -21.94
N CYS A 281 4.89 2.04 -21.04
CA CYS A 281 5.35 0.68 -21.29
C CYS A 281 4.17 -0.25 -21.64
N LEU A 282 3.06 -0.15 -20.90
CA LEU A 282 1.87 -0.94 -21.18
C LEU A 282 1.25 -0.61 -22.55
N TRP A 283 1.28 0.66 -22.96
CA TRP A 283 0.80 1.09 -24.28
C TRP A 283 1.61 0.45 -25.42
N PHE A 284 2.92 0.26 -25.22
CA PHE A 284 3.79 -0.43 -26.19
C PHE A 284 3.84 -1.95 -26.03
N GLY A 285 3.01 -2.55 -25.16
CA GLY A 285 2.99 -3.99 -24.92
C GLY A 285 4.16 -4.53 -24.08
N MET A 286 4.94 -3.65 -23.47
CA MET A 286 6.07 -3.97 -22.59
C MET A 286 5.53 -4.29 -21.18
N VAL A 287 4.95 -5.47 -21.00
CA VAL A 287 4.19 -5.81 -19.79
C VAL A 287 5.09 -5.96 -18.56
N LYS A 288 6.24 -6.64 -18.71
CA LYS A 288 7.22 -6.85 -17.62
C LYS A 288 7.74 -5.51 -17.09
N GLU A 289 8.09 -4.60 -17.97
CA GLU A 289 8.56 -3.24 -17.68
C GLU A 289 7.47 -2.40 -17.02
N ALA A 290 6.25 -2.50 -17.54
CA ALA A 290 5.10 -1.80 -16.97
C ALA A 290 4.80 -2.26 -15.55
N VAL A 291 4.82 -3.56 -15.28
CA VAL A 291 4.64 -4.12 -13.93
C VAL A 291 5.79 -3.70 -13.02
N PHE A 292 7.04 -3.72 -13.49
CA PHE A 292 8.17 -3.25 -12.70
C PHE A 292 8.02 -1.77 -12.30
N ALA A 293 7.71 -0.90 -13.25
CA ALA A 293 7.52 0.53 -13.00
C ALA A 293 6.31 0.80 -12.08
N LEU A 294 5.24 0.01 -12.17
CA LEU A 294 4.09 0.12 -11.28
C LEU A 294 4.43 -0.31 -9.84
N THR A 295 5.08 -1.47 -9.70
CA THR A 295 5.34 -2.10 -8.40
C THR A 295 6.55 -1.47 -7.71
N PHE A 296 7.75 -1.75 -8.18
CA PHE A 296 9.01 -1.26 -7.61
C PHE A 296 9.26 0.23 -7.91
N GLY A 297 8.58 0.80 -8.90
CA GLY A 297 8.54 2.24 -9.11
C GLY A 297 7.50 2.92 -8.23
N PHE A 298 6.26 3.01 -8.72
CA PHE A 298 5.20 3.82 -8.10
C PHE A 298 4.87 3.42 -6.66
N PHE A 299 4.44 2.17 -6.43
CA PHE A 299 4.03 1.76 -5.09
C PHE A 299 5.18 1.82 -4.09
N PHE A 300 6.37 1.36 -4.47
CA PHE A 300 7.55 1.41 -3.61
C PHE A 300 7.89 2.85 -3.22
N ALA A 301 8.11 3.76 -4.18
CA ALA A 301 8.47 5.14 -3.92
C ALA A 301 7.40 5.87 -3.10
N PHE A 302 6.12 5.66 -3.43
CA PHE A 302 4.99 6.28 -2.73
C PHE A 302 4.89 5.81 -1.27
N ILE A 303 5.04 4.50 -1.02
CA ILE A 303 5.03 3.93 0.33
C ILE A 303 6.25 4.40 1.13
N VAL A 304 7.46 4.32 0.56
CA VAL A 304 8.70 4.75 1.21
C VAL A 304 8.65 6.23 1.61
N ALA A 305 8.09 7.10 0.73
CA ALA A 305 7.84 8.49 1.09
C ALA A 305 7.05 8.61 2.40
N HIS A 306 5.93 7.90 2.49
CA HIS A 306 5.05 7.97 3.66
C HIS A 306 5.67 7.30 4.89
N ILE A 307 6.39 6.19 4.75
CA ILE A 307 7.12 5.52 5.83
C ILE A 307 8.13 6.48 6.49
N TYR A 308 8.86 7.29 5.72
CA TYR A 308 9.81 8.28 6.26
C TYR A 308 9.15 9.44 7.03
N LYS A 309 7.85 9.62 6.95
CA LYS A 309 7.09 10.56 7.77
C LYS A 309 6.33 9.87 8.90
N ILE A 310 5.69 8.74 8.60
CA ILE A 310 4.78 8.06 9.54
C ILE A 310 5.56 7.32 10.64
N VAL A 311 6.60 6.54 10.30
CA VAL A 311 7.31 5.73 11.30
C VAL A 311 8.05 6.59 12.34
N PRO A 312 8.83 7.63 11.94
CA PRO A 312 9.42 8.54 12.92
C PRO A 312 8.37 9.23 13.81
N PHE A 313 7.21 9.63 13.22
CA PHE A 313 6.12 10.22 13.99
C PHE A 313 5.54 9.24 15.01
N LEU A 314 5.29 7.97 14.65
CA LEU A 314 4.76 6.96 15.56
C LEU A 314 5.72 6.67 16.71
N ILE A 315 7.01 6.51 16.42
CA ILE A 315 8.03 6.30 17.46
C ILE A 315 8.15 7.52 18.36
N TRP A 316 8.18 8.72 17.77
CA TRP A 316 8.22 9.95 18.55
C TRP A 316 7.01 10.07 19.48
N TYR A 317 5.82 9.76 18.96
CA TYR A 317 4.57 9.83 19.71
C TYR A 317 4.53 8.83 20.88
N HIS A 318 4.94 7.59 20.67
CA HIS A 318 4.84 6.54 21.69
C HIS A 318 6.02 6.55 22.71
N TYR A 319 7.23 6.89 22.28
CA TYR A 319 8.44 6.68 23.06
C TYR A 319 9.19 7.97 23.42
N ILE A 320 9.03 9.05 22.67
CA ILE A 320 9.81 10.28 22.88
C ILE A 320 8.96 11.40 23.49
N SER A 321 7.69 11.53 23.08
CA SER A 321 6.82 12.61 23.53
C SER A 321 6.67 12.75 25.06
N PRO A 322 6.74 11.68 25.89
CA PRO A 322 6.70 11.79 27.35
C PRO A 322 7.87 12.57 27.96
N PHE A 323 8.95 12.74 27.22
CA PHE A 323 10.18 13.41 27.66
C PHE A 323 10.28 14.86 27.17
N VAL A 324 9.31 15.35 26.40
CA VAL A 324 9.25 16.76 25.96
C VAL A 324 9.19 17.69 27.17
N GLY A 325 10.06 18.68 27.18
CA GLY A 325 10.18 19.63 28.31
C GLY A 325 11.00 19.13 29.51
N LYS A 326 11.40 17.84 29.52
CA LYS A 326 12.24 17.24 30.56
C LYS A 326 13.70 17.08 30.10
N THR A 327 13.89 16.78 28.83
CA THR A 327 15.20 16.59 28.22
C THR A 327 15.16 17.03 26.74
N LYS A 328 16.36 17.13 26.13
CA LYS A 328 16.45 17.42 24.68
C LYS A 328 15.98 16.23 23.87
N VAL A 329 14.88 16.40 23.15
CA VAL A 329 14.31 15.37 22.30
C VAL A 329 14.67 15.58 20.82
N PRO A 330 14.84 14.52 20.01
CA PRO A 330 15.10 14.64 18.59
C PRO A 330 13.88 15.16 17.83
N LEU A 331 14.12 15.93 16.78
CA LEU A 331 13.09 16.30 15.81
C LEU A 331 12.85 15.12 14.85
N LEU A 332 11.65 15.02 14.29
CA LEU A 332 11.28 13.95 13.35
C LEU A 332 12.26 13.83 12.16
N GLU A 333 12.73 14.99 11.63
CA GLU A 333 13.70 15.01 10.53
C GLU A 333 15.10 14.50 10.92
N GLN A 334 15.47 14.53 12.20
CA GLN A 334 16.76 14.05 12.71
C GLN A 334 16.76 12.51 12.83
N MET A 335 15.58 11.91 12.96
CA MET A 335 15.44 10.47 13.05
C MET A 335 15.74 9.79 11.70
N VAL A 336 15.53 10.49 10.58
CA VAL A 336 15.80 9.97 9.23
C VAL A 336 17.27 10.15 8.86
N ASP A 337 17.91 9.11 8.35
CA ASP A 337 19.19 9.25 7.63
C ASP A 337 18.92 9.78 6.21
N LYS A 338 19.15 11.10 6.05
CA LYS A 338 18.87 11.79 4.79
C LYS A 338 19.74 11.26 3.65
N ARG A 339 21.02 10.87 3.94
CA ARG A 339 21.92 10.34 2.91
C ARG A 339 21.40 9.02 2.39
N ALA A 340 21.09 8.09 3.29
CA ALA A 340 20.51 6.81 2.92
C ALA A 340 19.18 6.98 2.15
N ALA A 341 18.31 7.93 2.57
CA ALA A 341 17.06 8.21 1.88
C ALA A 341 17.25 8.72 0.45
N TYR A 342 18.22 9.62 0.21
CA TYR A 342 18.51 10.12 -1.14
C TYR A 342 19.21 9.07 -2.01
N VAL A 343 20.09 8.24 -1.44
CA VAL A 343 20.70 7.13 -2.18
C VAL A 343 19.67 6.09 -2.60
N ALA A 344 18.74 5.73 -1.71
CA ALA A 344 17.63 4.84 -2.03
C ALA A 344 16.80 5.39 -3.20
N LEU A 345 16.43 6.67 -3.14
CA LEU A 345 15.68 7.32 -4.21
C LEU A 345 16.44 7.33 -5.55
N LEU A 346 17.74 7.66 -5.53
CA LEU A 346 18.55 7.70 -6.74
C LEU A 346 18.69 6.30 -7.36
N LEU A 347 18.96 5.27 -6.54
CA LEU A 347 19.02 3.90 -7.02
C LEU A 347 17.69 3.47 -7.61
N ASN A 348 16.57 3.73 -6.93
CA ASN A 348 15.25 3.38 -7.43
C ASN A 348 14.93 4.11 -8.75
N LEU A 349 15.33 5.38 -8.92
CA LEU A 349 15.18 6.09 -10.20
C LEU A 349 15.98 5.40 -11.32
N ILE A 350 17.22 5.06 -11.04
CA ILE A 350 18.08 4.35 -12.00
C ILE A 350 17.48 2.98 -12.35
N CYS A 351 16.98 2.24 -11.35
CA CYS A 351 16.33 0.94 -11.55
C CYS A 351 15.17 1.02 -12.53
N VAL A 352 14.25 1.94 -12.30
CA VAL A 352 13.04 2.07 -13.13
C VAL A 352 13.40 2.52 -14.55
N LEU A 353 14.36 3.44 -14.71
CA LEU A 353 14.80 3.88 -16.03
C LEU A 353 15.49 2.77 -16.82
N ILE A 354 16.35 1.98 -16.17
CA ILE A 354 17.03 0.84 -16.80
C ILE A 354 16.00 -0.24 -17.16
N ALA A 355 15.06 -0.55 -16.27
CA ALA A 355 13.99 -1.49 -16.55
C ALA A 355 13.12 -1.03 -17.73
N ALA A 356 12.74 0.24 -17.80
CA ALA A 356 11.96 0.81 -18.90
C ALA A 356 12.68 0.74 -20.25
N CYS A 357 14.03 0.66 -20.25
CA CYS A 357 14.83 0.42 -21.46
C CYS A 357 14.93 -1.07 -21.83
N GLY A 358 14.22 -1.98 -21.18
CA GLY A 358 14.21 -3.43 -21.45
C GLY A 358 15.22 -4.24 -20.61
N PHE A 359 16.02 -3.60 -19.73
CA PHE A 359 16.99 -4.29 -18.87
C PHE A 359 16.40 -4.56 -17.47
N VAL A 360 15.21 -5.20 -17.42
CA VAL A 360 14.43 -5.36 -16.19
C VAL A 360 15.18 -6.14 -15.11
N ASP A 361 15.91 -7.20 -15.46
CA ASP A 361 16.65 -8.02 -14.49
C ASP A 361 17.75 -7.21 -13.79
N ILE A 362 18.45 -6.33 -14.53
CA ILE A 362 19.42 -5.39 -13.95
C ILE A 362 18.68 -4.42 -13.00
N GLY A 363 17.51 -3.94 -13.39
CA GLY A 363 16.66 -3.11 -12.54
C GLY A 363 16.33 -3.79 -11.22
N VAL A 364 15.98 -5.08 -11.23
CA VAL A 364 15.67 -5.87 -10.01
C VAL A 364 16.87 -5.94 -9.06
N TYR A 365 18.07 -6.22 -9.57
CA TYR A 365 19.27 -6.27 -8.72
C TYR A 365 19.63 -4.91 -8.10
N LEU A 366 19.46 -3.84 -8.84
CA LEU A 366 19.67 -2.49 -8.30
C LEU A 366 18.59 -2.12 -7.26
N GLU A 367 17.35 -2.59 -7.43
CA GLU A 367 16.27 -2.38 -6.48
C GLU A 367 16.57 -3.03 -5.12
N ILE A 368 17.26 -4.17 -5.08
CA ILE A 368 17.76 -4.77 -3.83
C ILE A 368 18.67 -3.77 -3.09
N GLY A 369 19.51 -3.05 -3.83
CA GLY A 369 20.35 -1.99 -3.27
C GLY A 369 19.50 -0.83 -2.71
N ALA A 370 18.51 -0.35 -3.45
CA ALA A 370 17.61 0.71 -3.00
C ALA A 370 16.87 0.29 -1.71
N LEU A 371 16.32 -0.93 -1.69
CA LEU A 371 15.67 -1.50 -0.53
C LEU A 371 16.60 -1.62 0.68
N GLY A 372 17.87 -1.98 0.47
CA GLY A 372 18.89 -2.02 1.52
C GLY A 372 19.04 -0.67 2.24
N PHE A 373 19.08 0.45 1.52
CA PHE A 373 19.13 1.78 2.11
C PHE A 373 17.82 2.18 2.82
N VAL A 374 16.67 1.71 2.35
CA VAL A 374 15.38 1.88 3.08
C VAL A 374 15.44 1.11 4.40
N VAL A 375 15.89 -0.14 4.38
CA VAL A 375 16.03 -0.97 5.60
C VAL A 375 16.99 -0.34 6.60
N LEU A 376 18.10 0.27 6.17
CA LEU A 376 19.00 1.02 7.06
C LEU A 376 18.25 2.13 7.81
N ASN A 377 17.37 2.86 7.13
CA ASN A 377 16.52 3.86 7.80
C ASN A 377 15.52 3.22 8.78
N LEU A 378 14.91 2.09 8.44
CA LEU A 378 14.00 1.38 9.34
C LEU A 378 14.72 0.92 10.61
N VAL A 379 15.94 0.37 10.48
CA VAL A 379 16.78 -0.01 11.63
C VAL A 379 17.12 1.21 12.48
N LYS A 380 17.50 2.31 11.86
CA LYS A 380 17.76 3.58 12.57
C LYS A 380 16.53 4.07 13.33
N PHE A 381 15.32 3.98 12.75
CA PHE A 381 14.09 4.36 13.45
C PHE A 381 13.90 3.50 14.71
N MET A 382 14.14 2.20 14.63
CA MET A 382 13.96 1.29 15.76
C MET A 382 14.94 1.57 16.91
N SER A 383 16.10 2.18 16.67
CA SER A 383 17.01 2.58 17.74
C SER A 383 16.37 3.62 18.69
N TYR A 384 15.48 4.47 18.19
CA TYR A 384 14.78 5.47 19.00
C TYR A 384 13.68 4.90 19.91
N VAL A 385 13.28 3.65 19.74
CA VAL A 385 12.33 2.97 20.65
C VAL A 385 12.92 2.84 22.06
N LYS A 386 14.25 2.82 22.19
CA LYS A 386 14.97 2.74 23.46
C LYS A 386 15.25 4.12 24.08
N PHE A 387 14.83 5.22 23.50
CA PHE A 387 15.18 6.58 23.94
C PHE A 387 14.97 6.83 25.45
N GLY A 388 13.86 6.34 26.00
CA GLY A 388 13.56 6.52 27.44
C GLY A 388 14.33 5.58 28.37
N SER A 389 14.94 4.51 27.88
CA SER A 389 15.76 3.61 28.69
C SER A 389 17.23 4.02 28.77
N GLU A 390 17.64 5.01 27.98
CA GLU A 390 18.99 5.57 27.90
C GLU A 390 19.11 6.89 28.69
N LEU A 391 18.00 7.39 29.27
CA LEU A 391 17.91 8.57 30.11
C LEU A 391 17.88 8.22 31.61
#